data_8a30aa29c0ea5536057c3a6a28076b75
#
_entry.id   8a30aa29c0ea5536057c3a6a28076b75
#
_cell.length_a   1.000
_cell.length_b   1.000
_cell.length_c   1.000
_cell.angle_alpha   90.00
_cell.angle_beta   90.00
_cell.angle_gamma   90.00
#
_symmetry.space_group_name_H-M   'P 1'
#
loop_
_entity.id
_entity.type
_entity.pdbx_description
1 polymer ?
#
loop_
_entity_poly.entity_id
_entity_poly.type
_entity_poly.pdbx_seq_one_letter_code
_entity_poly.pdbx_strand_id
1 'polypeptide(L)'
;MNAASASPPTDTAASRLSAVRERIRQACLAAGRSPASVSLLAVSKTWEAERVLELAALGQHAFGENYLQESLAKIAACEAAGGPAIEWHFIGPIQSNKTRPIAEHFHWVHSIEREKIAARLSEQRPAGSTALQVCVQVNVSGEASKSGCEPSQALSLALAVAGMPGLQLRGLMTIPEPTDDSALQRQRFATLRKLFEDIRLPLTAQGLDASRFDTLSMGMSDDLEAAVAEGATLVRVGTALFGRRLSQLRPSP
;
A
#
# COMPACT_ATOMS: atom_id res chain seq x y z
N MET A 1 34.86 -7.61 -36.63
CA MET A 1 34.34 -7.25 -35.30
C MET A 1 32.87 -6.91 -35.43
N ASN A 2 31.98 -7.88 -35.16
CA ASN A 2 30.54 -7.69 -35.24
C ASN A 2 30.07 -7.13 -33.90
N ALA A 3 29.67 -5.84 -33.89
CA ALA A 3 28.90 -5.31 -32.77
C ALA A 3 27.49 -5.89 -32.85
N ALA A 4 27.16 -6.80 -31.94
CA ALA A 4 25.81 -7.30 -31.76
C ALA A 4 24.94 -6.10 -31.33
N SER A 5 24.04 -5.65 -32.22
CA SER A 5 23.01 -4.68 -31.89
C SER A 5 22.06 -5.33 -30.91
N ALA A 6 22.18 -4.98 -29.65
CA ALA A 6 21.18 -5.38 -28.64
C ALA A 6 19.85 -4.75 -29.03
N SER A 7 18.85 -5.58 -29.36
CA SER A 7 17.47 -5.14 -29.53
C SER A 7 17.03 -4.38 -28.27
N PRO A 8 16.24 -3.28 -28.41
CA PRO A 8 15.75 -2.57 -27.25
C PRO A 8 14.96 -3.55 -26.36
N PRO A 9 15.05 -3.42 -25.04
CA PRO A 9 14.36 -4.33 -24.12
C PRO A 9 12.87 -4.26 -24.42
N THR A 10 12.28 -5.43 -24.72
CA THR A 10 10.84 -5.56 -24.93
C THR A 10 10.12 -5.12 -23.67
N ASP A 11 9.19 -4.17 -23.77
CA ASP A 11 8.39 -3.65 -22.65
C ASP A 11 7.36 -4.71 -22.20
N THR A 12 7.83 -5.71 -21.45
CA THR A 12 7.04 -6.81 -20.89
C THR A 12 6.74 -6.58 -19.41
N ALA A 13 5.71 -7.26 -18.87
CA ALA A 13 5.43 -7.23 -17.43
C ALA A 13 6.65 -7.69 -16.60
N ALA A 14 7.39 -8.69 -17.10
CA ALA A 14 8.61 -9.18 -16.44
C ALA A 14 9.71 -8.11 -16.38
N SER A 15 9.96 -7.39 -17.50
CA SER A 15 10.96 -6.33 -17.54
C SER A 15 10.58 -5.16 -16.63
N ARG A 16 9.29 -4.76 -16.61
CA ARG A 16 8.79 -3.70 -15.73
C ARG A 16 8.89 -4.08 -14.25
N LEU A 17 8.49 -5.31 -13.89
CA LEU A 17 8.59 -5.81 -12.51
C LEU A 17 10.05 -5.85 -12.04
N SER A 18 10.95 -6.35 -12.89
CA SER A 18 12.38 -6.37 -12.60
C SER A 18 12.95 -4.96 -12.41
N ALA A 19 12.58 -4.01 -13.25
CA ALA A 19 13.03 -2.61 -13.14
C ALA A 19 12.55 -1.95 -11.84
N VAL A 20 11.30 -2.18 -11.44
CA VAL A 20 10.76 -1.63 -10.17
C VAL A 20 11.45 -2.27 -8.96
N ARG A 21 11.65 -3.59 -8.96
CA ARG A 21 12.37 -4.28 -7.88
C ARG A 21 13.82 -3.80 -7.77
N GLU A 22 14.49 -3.60 -8.90
CA GLU A 22 15.84 -3.05 -8.92
C GLU A 22 15.89 -1.61 -8.40
N ARG A 23 14.92 -0.78 -8.76
CA ARG A 23 14.81 0.58 -8.24
C ARG A 23 14.65 0.61 -6.72
N ILE A 24 13.77 -0.26 -6.16
CA ILE A 24 13.62 -0.43 -4.70
C ILE A 24 14.94 -0.86 -4.06
N ARG A 25 15.63 -1.84 -4.67
CA ARG A 25 16.92 -2.34 -4.19
C ARG A 25 17.96 -1.21 -4.12
N GLN A 26 18.07 -0.40 -5.17
CA GLN A 26 19.00 0.73 -5.21
C GLN A 26 18.65 1.80 -4.17
N ALA A 27 17.37 2.14 -4.01
CA ALA A 27 16.92 3.08 -3.00
C ALA A 27 17.26 2.60 -1.58
N CYS A 28 17.09 1.31 -1.29
CA CYS A 28 17.49 0.71 -0.02
C CYS A 28 18.99 0.83 0.23
N LEU A 29 19.81 0.46 -0.77
CA LEU A 29 21.28 0.54 -0.64
C LEU A 29 21.75 1.98 -0.43
N ALA A 30 21.19 2.93 -1.17
CA ALA A 30 21.49 4.36 -1.01
C ALA A 30 21.12 4.89 0.40
N ALA A 31 20.09 4.30 1.02
CA ALA A 31 19.67 4.61 2.38
C ALA A 31 20.39 3.80 3.47
N GLY A 32 21.37 2.96 3.12
CA GLY A 32 22.05 2.08 4.07
C GLY A 32 21.16 0.97 4.65
N ARG A 33 20.09 0.58 3.93
CA ARG A 33 19.09 -0.39 4.37
C ARG A 33 19.20 -1.72 3.60
N SER A 34 18.78 -2.80 4.24
CA SER A 34 18.62 -4.08 3.54
C SER A 34 17.52 -3.98 2.47
N PRO A 35 17.75 -4.46 1.23
CA PRO A 35 16.70 -4.56 0.22
C PRO A 35 15.47 -5.35 0.66
N ALA A 36 15.65 -6.34 1.54
CA ALA A 36 14.55 -7.13 2.09
C ALA A 36 13.66 -6.36 3.09
N SER A 37 14.06 -5.13 3.51
CA SER A 37 13.30 -4.32 4.45
C SER A 37 12.13 -3.56 3.81
N VAL A 38 11.98 -3.62 2.48
CA VAL A 38 10.92 -2.90 1.74
C VAL A 38 10.18 -3.86 0.82
N SER A 39 8.89 -3.96 1.02
CA SER A 39 7.97 -4.75 0.18
C SER A 39 7.33 -3.90 -0.91
N LEU A 40 7.07 -4.51 -2.06
CA LEU A 40 6.36 -3.91 -3.18
C LEU A 40 4.88 -4.29 -3.14
N LEU A 41 4.00 -3.30 -3.09
CA LEU A 41 2.57 -3.44 -3.35
C LEU A 41 2.27 -3.00 -4.79
N ALA A 42 1.83 -3.93 -5.64
CA ALA A 42 1.44 -3.64 -7.02
C ALA A 42 0.03 -3.03 -7.05
N VAL A 43 -0.09 -1.75 -7.42
CA VAL A 43 -1.38 -1.06 -7.45
C VAL A 43 -2.09 -1.34 -8.76
N SER A 44 -3.08 -2.25 -8.72
CA SER A 44 -3.78 -2.81 -9.88
C SER A 44 -5.14 -2.16 -10.19
N LYS A 45 -5.47 -1.06 -9.51
CA LYS A 45 -6.70 -0.32 -9.79
C LYS A 45 -6.84 0.00 -11.29
N THR A 46 -8.04 -0.20 -11.84
CA THR A 46 -8.38 0.03 -13.25
C THR A 46 -7.71 -0.92 -14.27
N TRP A 47 -7.06 -1.98 -13.79
CA TRP A 47 -6.52 -3.04 -14.63
C TRP A 47 -7.34 -4.32 -14.46
N GLU A 48 -7.45 -5.11 -15.54
CA GLU A 48 -8.20 -6.36 -15.56
C GLU A 48 -7.46 -7.48 -14.81
N ALA A 49 -8.21 -8.56 -14.45
CA ALA A 49 -7.68 -9.68 -13.67
C ALA A 49 -6.49 -10.38 -14.36
N GLU A 50 -6.50 -10.45 -15.70
CA GLU A 50 -5.44 -11.07 -16.50
C GLU A 50 -4.07 -10.38 -16.26
N ARG A 51 -4.08 -9.04 -16.07
CA ARG A 51 -2.84 -8.29 -15.79
C ARG A 51 -2.32 -8.54 -14.38
N VAL A 52 -3.23 -8.79 -13.43
CA VAL A 52 -2.88 -9.19 -12.07
C VAL A 52 -2.27 -10.59 -12.09
N LEU A 53 -2.93 -11.55 -12.76
CA LEU A 53 -2.45 -12.93 -12.89
C LEU A 53 -1.10 -13.02 -13.61
N GLU A 54 -0.86 -12.19 -14.64
CA GLU A 54 0.44 -12.08 -15.31
C GLU A 54 1.56 -11.72 -14.33
N LEU A 55 1.37 -10.70 -13.48
CA LEU A 55 2.35 -10.32 -12.46
C LEU A 55 2.44 -11.34 -11.32
N ALA A 56 1.32 -11.97 -10.94
CA ALA A 56 1.30 -13.01 -9.91
C ALA A 56 2.12 -14.23 -10.34
N ALA A 57 2.05 -14.65 -11.60
CA ALA A 57 2.87 -15.71 -12.17
C ALA A 57 4.38 -15.37 -12.17
N LEU A 58 4.73 -14.09 -12.12
CA LEU A 58 6.11 -13.60 -11.98
C LEU A 58 6.55 -13.40 -10.51
N GLY A 59 5.74 -13.89 -9.55
CA GLY A 59 6.04 -13.83 -8.13
C GLY A 59 5.73 -12.49 -7.45
N GLN A 60 4.80 -11.70 -8.00
CA GLN A 60 4.21 -10.57 -7.29
C GLN A 60 2.91 -11.04 -6.63
N HIS A 61 2.86 -11.08 -5.29
CA HIS A 61 1.71 -11.63 -4.57
C HIS A 61 0.82 -10.60 -3.90
N ALA A 62 1.33 -9.41 -3.60
CA ALA A 62 0.58 -8.33 -2.94
C ALA A 62 0.06 -7.31 -3.96
N PHE A 63 -1.27 -7.11 -3.98
CA PHE A 63 -1.94 -6.19 -4.91
C PHE A 63 -2.84 -5.20 -4.20
N GLY A 64 -2.77 -3.92 -4.61
CA GLY A 64 -3.49 -2.81 -4.00
C GLY A 64 -4.63 -2.30 -4.88
N GLU A 65 -5.82 -2.13 -4.28
CA GLU A 65 -7.04 -1.71 -4.93
C GLU A 65 -7.67 -0.47 -4.26
N ASN A 66 -8.27 0.39 -5.09
CA ASN A 66 -8.92 1.62 -4.61
C ASN A 66 -10.44 1.58 -4.73
N TYR A 67 -10.99 0.80 -5.65
CA TYR A 67 -12.40 0.84 -6.03
C TYR A 67 -13.06 -0.50 -5.73
N LEU A 68 -13.94 -0.53 -4.71
CA LEU A 68 -14.49 -1.76 -4.15
C LEU A 68 -15.21 -2.65 -5.19
N GLN A 69 -16.08 -2.07 -6.02
CA GLN A 69 -16.86 -2.86 -6.99
C GLN A 69 -15.96 -3.53 -8.03
N GLU A 70 -14.99 -2.79 -8.53
CA GLU A 70 -13.97 -3.30 -9.44
C GLU A 70 -13.14 -4.40 -8.79
N SER A 71 -12.67 -4.17 -7.57
CA SER A 71 -11.82 -5.14 -6.88
C SER A 71 -12.54 -6.44 -6.54
N LEU A 72 -13.80 -6.42 -6.15
CA LEU A 72 -14.57 -7.65 -5.89
C LEU A 72 -14.71 -8.51 -7.15
N ALA A 73 -15.02 -7.91 -8.30
CA ALA A 73 -15.09 -8.61 -9.57
C ALA A 73 -13.72 -9.20 -9.95
N LYS A 74 -12.65 -8.45 -9.74
CA LYS A 74 -11.28 -8.87 -10.02
C LYS A 74 -10.81 -10.00 -9.10
N ILE A 75 -11.09 -9.92 -7.79
CA ILE A 75 -10.81 -10.99 -6.82
C ILE A 75 -11.48 -12.29 -7.28
N ALA A 76 -12.78 -12.24 -7.55
CA ALA A 76 -13.53 -13.43 -8.00
C ALA A 76 -12.99 -14.02 -9.32
N ALA A 77 -12.59 -13.17 -10.27
CA ALA A 77 -12.01 -13.63 -11.53
C ALA A 77 -10.63 -14.29 -11.32
N CYS A 78 -9.78 -13.74 -10.45
CA CYS A 78 -8.48 -14.32 -10.11
C CYS A 78 -8.64 -15.67 -9.38
N GLU A 79 -9.58 -15.78 -8.45
CA GLU A 79 -9.89 -17.03 -7.74
C GLU A 79 -10.40 -18.11 -8.69
N ALA A 80 -11.33 -17.76 -9.60
CA ALA A 80 -11.89 -18.67 -10.61
C ALA A 80 -10.82 -19.20 -11.58
N ALA A 81 -9.80 -18.40 -11.87
CA ALA A 81 -8.69 -18.80 -12.74
C ALA A 81 -7.72 -19.79 -12.06
N GLY A 82 -7.79 -20.01 -10.74
CA GLY A 82 -6.94 -20.96 -10.01
C GLY A 82 -5.46 -20.60 -10.05
N GLY A 83 -5.12 -19.32 -10.14
CA GLY A 83 -3.76 -18.80 -10.17
C GLY A 83 -3.05 -18.85 -8.80
N PRO A 84 -1.83 -18.28 -8.70
CA PRO A 84 -1.12 -18.16 -7.42
C PRO A 84 -1.95 -17.41 -6.38
N ALA A 85 -1.73 -17.71 -5.09
CA ALA A 85 -2.38 -16.99 -3.99
C ALA A 85 -2.02 -15.51 -4.03
N ILE A 86 -3.03 -14.65 -3.95
CA ILE A 86 -2.91 -13.19 -3.98
C ILE A 86 -3.30 -12.61 -2.62
N GLU A 87 -2.46 -11.73 -2.10
CA GLU A 87 -2.75 -10.91 -0.93
C GLU A 87 -3.37 -9.58 -1.38
N TRP A 88 -4.66 -9.39 -1.08
CA TRP A 88 -5.40 -8.21 -1.50
C TRP A 88 -5.36 -7.12 -0.44
N HIS A 89 -4.93 -5.91 -0.85
CA HIS A 89 -4.85 -4.73 -0.01
C HIS A 89 -5.84 -3.68 -0.48
N PHE A 90 -6.73 -3.24 0.39
CA PHE A 90 -7.59 -2.09 0.12
C PHE A 90 -6.86 -0.82 0.55
N ILE A 91 -6.61 0.07 -0.41
CA ILE A 91 -5.84 1.31 -0.19
C ILE A 91 -6.64 2.58 -0.58
N GLY A 92 -7.89 2.42 -1.01
CA GLY A 92 -8.79 3.52 -1.33
C GLY A 92 -9.58 4.05 -0.13
N PRO A 93 -10.27 5.17 -0.27
CA PRO A 93 -11.12 5.73 0.80
C PRO A 93 -12.29 4.79 1.11
N ILE A 94 -12.65 4.66 2.39
CA ILE A 94 -13.69 3.74 2.85
C ILE A 94 -14.95 4.50 3.24
N GLN A 95 -16.03 4.24 2.51
CA GLN A 95 -17.37 4.65 2.89
C GLN A 95 -17.94 3.68 3.93
N SER A 96 -18.64 4.21 4.97
CA SER A 96 -19.15 3.39 6.08
C SER A 96 -20.12 2.28 5.65
N ASN A 97 -20.84 2.44 4.54
CA ASN A 97 -21.75 1.43 3.99
C ASN A 97 -21.04 0.37 3.14
N LYS A 98 -19.71 0.46 2.96
CA LYS A 98 -18.89 -0.44 2.13
C LYS A 98 -17.92 -1.30 2.97
N THR A 99 -17.95 -1.19 4.29
CA THR A 99 -17.00 -1.89 5.18
C THR A 99 -17.14 -3.40 5.19
N ARG A 100 -18.38 -3.95 5.08
CA ARG A 100 -18.61 -5.40 5.12
C ARG A 100 -17.85 -6.16 4.02
N PRO A 101 -18.05 -5.87 2.72
CA PRO A 101 -17.32 -6.59 1.68
C PRO A 101 -15.79 -6.36 1.73
N ILE A 102 -15.34 -5.22 2.27
CA ILE A 102 -13.90 -5.02 2.52
C ILE A 102 -13.41 -5.98 3.62
N ALA A 103 -14.15 -6.08 4.73
CA ALA A 103 -13.80 -6.99 5.82
C ALA A 103 -13.84 -8.47 5.39
N GLU A 104 -14.69 -8.85 4.45
CA GLU A 104 -14.86 -10.24 3.99
C GLU A 104 -13.79 -10.67 2.98
N HIS A 105 -13.36 -9.77 2.06
CA HIS A 105 -12.58 -10.16 0.90
C HIS A 105 -11.11 -9.67 0.90
N PHE A 106 -10.75 -8.73 1.77
CA PHE A 106 -9.38 -8.21 1.79
C PHE A 106 -8.55 -8.79 2.95
N HIS A 107 -7.25 -8.84 2.73
CA HIS A 107 -6.26 -9.25 3.74
C HIS A 107 -5.72 -8.03 4.49
N TRP A 108 -5.64 -6.88 3.82
CA TRP A 108 -5.14 -5.62 4.35
C TRP A 108 -6.06 -4.45 4.04
N VAL A 109 -6.07 -3.48 4.96
CA VAL A 109 -6.68 -2.16 4.77
C VAL A 109 -5.69 -1.10 5.22
N HIS A 110 -5.33 -0.17 4.32
CA HIS A 110 -4.35 0.87 4.64
C HIS A 110 -4.97 2.22 5.00
N SER A 111 -6.27 2.37 4.83
CA SER A 111 -6.97 3.66 4.84
C SER A 111 -7.91 3.85 6.03
N ILE A 112 -7.50 3.39 7.22
CA ILE A 112 -8.24 3.67 8.46
C ILE A 112 -7.96 5.12 8.88
N GLU A 113 -8.94 5.99 8.75
CA GLU A 113 -8.83 7.41 9.10
C GLU A 113 -9.68 7.82 10.31
N ARG A 114 -10.58 6.94 10.78
CA ARG A 114 -11.49 7.19 11.91
C ARG A 114 -11.94 5.90 12.57
N GLU A 115 -12.18 5.97 13.85
CA GLU A 115 -12.54 4.82 14.69
C GLU A 115 -13.81 4.11 14.20
N LYS A 116 -14.82 4.85 13.76
CA LYS A 116 -16.08 4.27 13.24
C LYS A 116 -15.85 3.29 12.07
N ILE A 117 -14.88 3.54 11.21
CA ILE A 117 -14.55 2.63 10.10
C ILE A 117 -13.90 1.37 10.65
N ALA A 118 -12.92 1.50 11.56
CA ALA A 118 -12.25 0.38 12.19
C ALA A 118 -13.23 -0.53 12.96
N ALA A 119 -14.11 0.06 13.78
CA ALA A 119 -15.13 -0.67 14.53
C ALA A 119 -16.03 -1.50 13.61
N ARG A 120 -16.50 -0.91 12.50
CA ARG A 120 -17.33 -1.64 11.52
C ARG A 120 -16.57 -2.77 10.82
N LEU A 121 -15.30 -2.58 10.48
CA LEU A 121 -14.47 -3.64 9.90
C LEU A 121 -14.25 -4.78 10.90
N SER A 122 -13.99 -4.45 12.17
CA SER A 122 -13.87 -5.40 13.28
C SER A 122 -15.13 -6.23 13.46
N GLU A 123 -16.29 -5.57 13.61
CA GLU A 123 -17.59 -6.23 13.78
C GLU A 123 -18.01 -7.12 12.60
N GLN A 124 -17.52 -6.78 11.39
CA GLN A 124 -17.91 -7.44 10.15
C GLN A 124 -16.85 -8.44 9.65
N ARG A 125 -15.70 -8.56 10.32
CA ARG A 125 -14.72 -9.59 9.99
C ARG A 125 -15.31 -10.97 10.27
N PRO A 126 -15.34 -11.89 9.28
CA PRO A 126 -15.94 -13.20 9.48
C PRO A 126 -15.25 -13.99 10.60
N ALA A 127 -16.04 -14.66 11.44
CA ALA A 127 -15.53 -15.52 12.50
C ALA A 127 -14.65 -16.64 11.90
N GLY A 128 -13.51 -16.91 12.53
CA GLY A 128 -12.56 -17.92 12.07
C GLY A 128 -11.63 -17.46 10.95
N SER A 129 -11.83 -16.28 10.37
CA SER A 129 -10.86 -15.68 9.45
C SER A 129 -9.62 -15.19 10.20
N THR A 130 -8.49 -15.15 9.49
CA THR A 130 -7.30 -14.44 10.00
C THR A 130 -7.62 -12.96 10.23
N ALA A 131 -7.00 -12.34 11.25
CA ALA A 131 -7.21 -10.92 11.52
C ALA A 131 -6.91 -10.06 10.29
N LEU A 132 -7.77 -9.08 10.02
CA LEU A 132 -7.57 -8.08 8.97
C LEU A 132 -6.39 -7.19 9.36
N GLN A 133 -5.34 -7.19 8.53
CA GLN A 133 -4.17 -6.35 8.75
C GLN A 133 -4.53 -4.90 8.44
N VAL A 134 -4.27 -3.96 9.34
CA VAL A 134 -4.70 -2.58 9.14
C VAL A 134 -3.60 -1.55 9.42
N CYS A 135 -3.59 -0.47 8.61
CA CYS A 135 -2.79 0.72 8.89
C CYS A 135 -3.71 1.92 9.13
N VAL A 136 -3.31 2.78 10.05
CA VAL A 136 -3.94 4.09 10.23
C VAL A 136 -3.40 5.04 9.16
N GLN A 137 -4.30 5.66 8.40
CA GLN A 137 -3.93 6.67 7.41
C GLN A 137 -3.82 8.03 8.09
N VAL A 138 -2.68 8.69 7.89
CA VAL A 138 -2.35 10.02 8.46
C VAL A 138 -2.18 11.04 7.35
N ASN A 139 -2.81 12.20 7.50
CA ASN A 139 -2.64 13.36 6.63
C ASN A 139 -1.41 14.17 7.06
N VAL A 140 -0.27 13.91 6.44
CA VAL A 140 1.00 14.62 6.74
C VAL A 140 1.19 15.91 5.95
N SER A 141 0.29 16.23 5.03
CA SER A 141 0.37 17.45 4.19
C SER A 141 -0.32 18.66 4.80
N GLY A 142 -1.21 18.44 5.80
CA GLY A 142 -1.97 19.50 6.44
C GLY A 142 -3.10 20.08 5.58
N GLU A 143 -3.38 19.51 4.41
CA GLU A 143 -4.48 19.93 3.55
C GLU A 143 -5.79 19.27 3.97
N ALA A 144 -6.82 20.05 4.27
CA ALA A 144 -8.15 19.56 4.68
C ALA A 144 -8.86 18.70 3.61
N SER A 145 -8.46 18.81 2.36
CA SER A 145 -9.01 18.01 1.25
C SER A 145 -8.45 16.59 1.14
N LYS A 146 -7.39 16.26 1.88
CA LYS A 146 -6.73 14.94 1.83
C LYS A 146 -7.30 13.99 2.88
N SER A 147 -7.40 12.72 2.50
CA SER A 147 -7.81 11.65 3.41
C SER A 147 -6.74 11.37 4.47
N GLY A 148 -7.17 10.87 5.61
CA GLY A 148 -6.33 10.53 6.76
C GLY A 148 -6.70 11.35 7.99
N CYS A 149 -6.44 10.81 9.16
CA CYS A 149 -6.58 11.57 10.41
C CYS A 149 -5.46 12.61 10.55
N GLU A 150 -5.70 13.63 11.34
CA GLU A 150 -4.65 14.60 11.70
C GLU A 150 -3.52 13.91 12.48
N PRO A 151 -2.25 14.35 12.32
CA PRO A 151 -1.11 13.79 13.06
C PRO A 151 -1.34 13.70 14.57
N SER A 152 -2.01 14.70 15.15
CA SER A 152 -2.34 14.74 16.58
C SER A 152 -3.34 13.66 17.03
N GLN A 153 -4.10 13.10 16.12
CA GLN A 153 -5.10 12.05 16.36
C GLN A 153 -4.55 10.64 16.13
N ALA A 154 -3.38 10.51 15.49
CA ALA A 154 -2.84 9.22 15.06
C ALA A 154 -2.63 8.25 16.24
N LEU A 155 -2.12 8.73 17.36
CA LEU A 155 -1.90 7.91 18.56
C LEU A 155 -3.22 7.36 19.12
N SER A 156 -4.19 8.22 19.36
CA SER A 156 -5.49 7.80 19.94
C SER A 156 -6.22 6.82 19.03
N LEU A 157 -6.20 7.07 17.72
CA LEU A 157 -6.80 6.17 16.75
C LEU A 157 -6.06 4.82 16.68
N ALA A 158 -4.72 4.81 16.69
CA ALA A 158 -3.93 3.58 16.69
C ALA A 158 -4.20 2.73 17.93
N LEU A 159 -4.26 3.33 19.12
CA LEU A 159 -4.61 2.62 20.37
C LEU A 159 -6.01 2.02 20.31
N ALA A 160 -7.00 2.78 19.86
CA ALA A 160 -8.37 2.28 19.69
C ALA A 160 -8.43 1.09 18.72
N VAL A 161 -7.76 1.20 17.56
CA VAL A 161 -7.75 0.15 16.53
C VAL A 161 -7.03 -1.11 17.02
N ALA A 162 -5.92 -0.98 17.75
CA ALA A 162 -5.15 -2.12 18.27
C ALA A 162 -5.94 -2.96 19.27
N GLY A 163 -6.94 -2.37 19.99
CA GLY A 163 -7.83 -3.08 20.90
C GLY A 163 -9.02 -3.75 20.24
N MET A 164 -9.25 -3.59 18.93
CA MET A 164 -10.43 -4.14 18.25
C MET A 164 -10.25 -5.59 17.83
N PRO A 165 -11.19 -6.51 18.20
CA PRO A 165 -11.10 -7.90 17.79
C PRO A 165 -11.20 -8.07 16.27
N GLY A 166 -10.52 -9.09 15.73
CA GLY A 166 -10.52 -9.35 14.28
C GLY A 166 -9.66 -8.38 13.45
N LEU A 167 -9.08 -7.36 14.07
CA LEU A 167 -8.09 -6.48 13.45
C LEU A 167 -6.69 -6.72 14.02
N GLN A 168 -5.67 -6.54 13.18
CA GLN A 168 -4.28 -6.50 13.58
C GLN A 168 -3.68 -5.19 13.11
N LEU A 169 -3.43 -4.26 14.04
CA LEU A 169 -2.74 -3.02 13.72
C LEU A 169 -1.30 -3.32 13.30
N ARG A 170 -0.94 -2.90 12.08
CA ARG A 170 0.39 -3.12 11.49
C ARG A 170 1.23 -1.85 11.44
N GLY A 171 0.61 -0.68 11.41
CA GLY A 171 1.36 0.55 11.31
C GLY A 171 0.58 1.74 10.77
N LEU A 172 1.29 2.61 10.06
CA LEU A 172 0.77 3.84 9.51
C LEU A 172 0.87 3.87 7.99
N MET A 173 -0.01 4.64 7.36
CA MET A 173 0.00 4.91 5.93
C MET A 173 -0.16 6.40 5.66
N THR A 174 0.47 6.90 4.60
CA THR A 174 0.20 8.24 4.09
C THR A 174 0.26 8.30 2.56
N ILE A 175 -0.49 9.25 2.00
CA ILE A 175 -0.42 9.68 0.60
C ILE A 175 -0.24 11.21 0.63
N PRO A 176 1.00 11.71 0.67
CA PRO A 176 1.24 13.14 0.68
C PRO A 176 0.76 13.82 -0.61
N GLU A 177 0.60 15.11 -0.57
CA GLU A 177 0.42 15.91 -1.78
C GLU A 177 1.63 15.76 -2.71
N PRO A 178 1.43 15.56 -4.02
CA PRO A 178 2.52 15.50 -4.98
C PRO A 178 3.35 16.79 -4.98
N THR A 179 4.66 16.65 -5.01
CA THR A 179 5.61 17.76 -5.12
C THR A 179 6.90 17.28 -5.75
N ASP A 180 7.57 18.15 -6.50
CA ASP A 180 8.90 17.90 -7.06
C ASP A 180 10.02 18.30 -6.09
N ASP A 181 9.68 18.92 -4.95
CA ASP A 181 10.63 19.26 -3.90
C ASP A 181 10.95 18.01 -3.06
N SER A 182 12.13 17.44 -3.30
CA SER A 182 12.61 16.23 -2.60
C SER A 182 12.81 16.45 -1.10
N ALA A 183 13.13 17.66 -0.65
CA ALA A 183 13.27 17.96 0.77
C ALA A 183 11.89 17.95 1.45
N LEU A 184 10.88 18.52 0.82
CA LEU A 184 9.49 18.48 1.31
C LEU A 184 8.92 17.07 1.30
N GLN A 185 9.20 16.26 0.25
CA GLN A 185 8.84 14.84 0.24
C GLN A 185 9.41 14.12 1.48
N ARG A 186 10.70 14.26 1.71
CA ARG A 186 11.38 13.64 2.87
C ARG A 186 10.82 14.13 4.19
N GLN A 187 10.59 15.42 4.35
CA GLN A 187 10.00 16.00 5.56
C GLN A 187 8.64 15.37 5.91
N ARG A 188 7.76 15.20 4.90
CA ARG A 188 6.45 14.60 5.07
C ARG A 188 6.55 13.13 5.50
N PHE A 189 7.44 12.35 4.89
CA PHE A 189 7.67 10.95 5.27
C PHE A 189 8.36 10.82 6.64
N ALA A 190 9.28 11.72 6.97
CA ALA A 190 9.90 11.78 8.30
C ALA A 190 8.86 12.05 9.40
N THR A 191 7.85 12.88 9.13
CA THR A 191 6.72 13.11 10.05
C THR A 191 5.98 11.81 10.34
N LEU A 192 5.66 11.01 9.30
CA LEU A 192 4.99 9.71 9.50
C LEU A 192 5.88 8.73 10.27
N ARG A 193 7.17 8.66 9.96
CA ARG A 193 8.13 7.81 10.67
C ARG A 193 8.20 8.17 12.16
N LYS A 194 8.29 9.46 12.47
CA LYS A 194 8.30 9.91 13.86
C LYS A 194 7.03 9.51 14.62
N LEU A 195 5.86 9.71 14.04
CA LEU A 195 4.60 9.25 14.63
C LEU A 195 4.58 7.73 14.85
N PHE A 196 5.10 6.95 13.90
CA PHE A 196 5.20 5.51 14.03
C PHE A 196 6.11 5.09 15.21
N GLU A 197 7.25 5.74 15.38
CA GLU A 197 8.16 5.53 16.50
C GLU A 197 7.48 5.92 17.83
N ASP A 198 6.82 7.07 17.88
CA ASP A 198 6.15 7.61 19.06
C ASP A 198 4.94 6.73 19.51
N ILE A 199 4.31 5.98 18.64
CA ILE A 199 3.15 5.11 18.93
C ILE A 199 3.57 3.77 19.56
N ARG A 200 4.75 3.24 19.26
CA ARG A 200 5.15 1.89 19.71
C ARG A 200 5.18 1.71 21.22
N LEU A 201 5.74 2.67 21.96
CA LEU A 201 5.81 2.61 23.43
C LEU A 201 4.43 2.66 24.08
N PRO A 202 3.52 3.59 23.73
CA PRO A 202 2.16 3.61 24.23
C PRO A 202 1.36 2.32 23.97
N LEU A 203 1.53 1.67 22.80
CA LEU A 203 0.90 0.37 22.53
C LEU A 203 1.33 -0.67 23.58
N THR A 204 2.64 -0.81 23.79
CA THR A 204 3.19 -1.76 24.79
C THR A 204 2.74 -1.41 26.20
N ALA A 205 2.75 -0.12 26.57
CA ALA A 205 2.37 0.34 27.92
C ALA A 205 0.89 0.04 28.25
N GLN A 206 0.02 -0.07 27.23
CA GLN A 206 -1.38 -0.47 27.40
C GLN A 206 -1.61 -1.97 27.29
N GLY A 207 -0.55 -2.78 27.20
CA GLY A 207 -0.66 -4.25 27.05
C GLY A 207 -1.15 -4.69 25.67
N LEU A 208 -1.10 -3.82 24.68
CA LEU A 208 -1.46 -4.13 23.29
C LEU A 208 -0.26 -4.74 22.55
N ASP A 209 -0.54 -5.62 21.57
CA ASP A 209 0.52 -6.28 20.80
C ASP A 209 1.19 -5.32 19.81
N ALA A 210 2.33 -4.78 20.22
CA ALA A 210 3.18 -3.94 19.36
C ALA A 210 4.22 -4.75 18.56
N SER A 211 4.29 -6.07 18.71
CA SER A 211 5.30 -6.91 18.04
C SER A 211 5.13 -6.89 16.51
N ARG A 212 3.90 -6.71 16.04
CA ARG A 212 3.53 -6.63 14.62
C ARG A 212 3.30 -5.20 14.14
N PHE A 213 3.58 -4.19 14.94
CA PHE A 213 3.55 -2.80 14.50
C PHE A 213 4.86 -2.46 13.77
N ASP A 214 4.90 -2.83 12.47
CA ASP A 214 6.12 -2.95 11.66
C ASP A 214 6.01 -2.28 10.28
N THR A 215 4.85 -1.71 9.94
CA THR A 215 4.56 -1.25 8.59
C THR A 215 4.46 0.27 8.48
N LEU A 216 5.33 0.84 7.64
CA LEU A 216 5.20 2.19 7.09
C LEU A 216 4.85 2.09 5.61
N SER A 217 3.54 2.19 5.31
CA SER A 217 3.00 2.18 3.94
C SER A 217 3.06 3.59 3.38
N MET A 218 4.15 3.92 2.69
CA MET A 218 4.39 5.23 2.10
C MET A 218 5.33 5.13 0.90
N GLY A 219 5.23 6.08 -0.03
CA GLY A 219 6.00 6.09 -1.28
C GLY A 219 5.25 5.46 -2.45
N MET A 220 5.27 6.17 -3.56
CA MET A 220 4.72 5.80 -4.85
C MET A 220 5.79 5.97 -5.93
N SER A 221 5.41 5.89 -7.21
CA SER A 221 6.38 5.96 -8.31
C SER A 221 7.25 7.22 -8.31
N ASP A 222 6.72 8.38 -7.88
CA ASP A 222 7.41 9.67 -8.03
C ASP A 222 8.20 10.09 -6.78
N ASP A 223 7.99 9.42 -5.65
CA ASP A 223 8.60 9.76 -4.35
C ASP A 223 9.19 8.53 -3.61
N LEU A 224 9.41 7.43 -4.35
CA LEU A 224 9.85 6.15 -3.81
C LEU A 224 11.17 6.25 -3.04
N GLU A 225 12.17 6.93 -3.61
CA GLU A 225 13.49 7.07 -3.02
C GLU A 225 13.42 7.86 -1.70
N ALA A 226 12.63 8.96 -1.69
CA ALA A 226 12.42 9.76 -0.49
C ALA A 226 11.71 8.94 0.61
N ALA A 227 10.70 8.16 0.25
CA ALA A 227 9.99 7.29 1.20
C ALA A 227 10.89 6.19 1.77
N VAL A 228 11.69 5.53 0.92
CA VAL A 228 12.65 4.51 1.36
C VAL A 228 13.71 5.11 2.28
N ALA A 229 14.23 6.28 1.97
CA ALA A 229 15.21 6.97 2.82
C ALA A 229 14.63 7.33 4.20
N GLU A 230 13.32 7.59 4.29
CA GLU A 230 12.63 7.91 5.55
C GLU A 230 11.98 6.67 6.21
N GLY A 231 12.35 5.45 5.80
CA GLY A 231 12.00 4.25 6.53
C GLY A 231 10.77 3.51 6.01
N ALA A 232 10.24 3.80 4.82
CA ALA A 232 9.17 3.01 4.22
C ALA A 232 9.47 1.51 4.31
N THR A 233 8.50 0.71 4.70
CA THR A 233 8.59 -0.76 4.67
C THR A 233 7.70 -1.37 3.59
N LEU A 234 6.78 -0.57 3.05
CA LEU A 234 5.92 -0.95 1.94
C LEU A 234 5.75 0.24 0.99
N VAL A 235 6.12 0.08 -0.27
CA VAL A 235 5.94 1.06 -1.34
C VAL A 235 4.86 0.61 -2.31
N ARG A 236 4.09 1.56 -2.87
CA ARG A 236 2.91 1.31 -3.71
C ARG A 236 3.16 1.79 -5.13
N VAL A 237 3.33 0.87 -6.07
CA VAL A 237 3.67 1.18 -7.46
C VAL A 237 2.60 0.66 -8.41
N GLY A 238 2.09 1.51 -9.29
CA GLY A 238 1.08 1.17 -10.29
C GLY A 238 1.61 1.31 -11.72
N THR A 239 1.64 2.52 -12.24
CA THR A 239 1.95 2.82 -13.66
C THR A 239 3.27 2.21 -14.13
N ALA A 240 4.30 2.19 -13.30
CA ALA A 240 5.59 1.61 -13.67
C ALA A 240 5.53 0.08 -13.83
N LEU A 241 4.56 -0.62 -13.19
CA LEU A 241 4.38 -2.07 -13.30
C LEU A 241 3.47 -2.47 -14.47
N PHE A 242 2.34 -1.77 -14.59
CA PHE A 242 1.29 -2.15 -15.55
C PHE A 242 1.43 -1.45 -16.89
N GLY A 243 2.24 -0.39 -16.98
CA GLY A 243 2.41 0.42 -18.18
C GLY A 243 1.39 1.57 -18.29
N ARG A 244 1.47 2.32 -19.40
CA ARG A 244 0.50 3.39 -19.71
C ARG A 244 -0.79 2.79 -20.26
N ARG A 245 -1.93 3.34 -19.84
CA ARG A 245 -3.25 2.92 -20.33
C ARG A 245 -3.44 3.35 -21.78
N LEU A 246 -3.99 2.46 -22.61
CA LEU A 246 -4.36 2.77 -23.99
C LEU A 246 -5.44 3.86 -24.09
N SER A 247 -6.27 4.04 -23.06
CA SER A 247 -7.30 5.10 -23.02
C SER A 247 -6.75 6.53 -22.92
N GLN A 248 -5.48 6.72 -22.58
CA GLN A 248 -4.82 8.04 -22.58
C GLN A 248 -4.22 8.41 -23.95
N LEU A 249 -4.33 7.52 -24.93
CA LEU A 249 -3.84 7.72 -26.31
C LEU A 249 -4.92 8.22 -27.28
N ARG A 250 -6.13 8.57 -26.81
CA ARG A 250 -7.08 9.27 -27.71
C ARG A 250 -6.59 10.71 -27.89
N PRO A 251 -6.27 11.12 -29.15
CA PRO A 251 -6.06 12.52 -29.43
C PRO A 251 -7.35 13.27 -29.13
N SER A 252 -7.22 14.43 -28.48
CA SER A 252 -8.31 15.39 -28.33
C SER A 252 -8.86 15.76 -29.71
N PRO A 253 -10.19 15.90 -29.86
CA PRO A 253 -10.82 16.28 -31.13
C PRO A 253 -10.38 17.68 -31.56
#